data_c441862a43d9ef0566ec863e9349097a
#
_entry.id   c441862a43d9ef0566ec863e9349097a
#
_cell.length_a   1.000
_cell.length_b   1.000
_cell.length_c   1.000
_cell.angle_alpha   90.00
_cell.angle_beta   90.00
_cell.angle_gamma   90.00
#
_symmetry.space_group_name_H-M   'P 1'
#
loop_
_entity.id
_entity.type
_entity.pdbx_description
1 polymer ?
#
loop_
_entity_poly.entity_id
_entity_poly.type
_entity_poly.pdbx_seq_one_letter_code
_entity_poly.pdbx_strand_id
1 'polypeptide(L)'
;MEQDGRRKRRKTTPAQPKKEPLAEELQGRVDKKGLRGRLRWRWLLNTLAATFVVVSIAVTAFSLVMYNYYTSTILATLESKAQTAAGMFRNYTETTYLFTARQFINQFEEKTTIEAQILNSNGRVLMSSMMDISGASVDTFDVSDAIGTKRVVPFLGPDPNTGDHIISASAPVVYNGTVVGVVRMVTSLRQVEAQMTRIVAAVSALGLVILAIMGIGANYFIKSVLDPVIRVTETAKRIATGSYGVQMEKKSNDEMGELVDAINDMSMK
;
A
#
# COMPACT_ATOMS: atom_id res chain seq x y z
N MET A 1 -59.36 -1.82 92.20
CA MET A 1 -59.87 -2.61 91.12
C MET A 1 -59.56 -1.87 89.86
N GLU A 2 -58.55 -2.26 89.32
CA GLU A 2 -57.67 -1.51 88.38
C GLU A 2 -57.92 -2.02 86.95
N GLN A 3 -58.24 -1.16 85.99
CA GLN A 3 -58.30 -1.49 84.59
C GLN A 3 -57.06 -1.04 83.90
N ASP A 4 -56.31 -1.98 83.48
CA ASP A 4 -55.11 -1.84 82.75
C ASP A 4 -55.39 -1.55 81.25
N GLY A 5 -55.07 -0.34 80.80
CA GLY A 5 -55.25 0.13 79.45
C GLY A 5 -54.03 -0.04 78.53
N ARG A 6 -53.93 -1.16 77.78
CA ARG A 6 -52.86 -1.36 76.81
C ARG A 6 -53.05 -0.45 75.58
N ARG A 7 -52.18 0.59 75.47
CA ARG A 7 -52.00 1.38 74.24
C ARG A 7 -51.23 0.57 73.21
N LYS A 8 -51.85 0.21 72.08
CA LYS A 8 -51.16 -0.33 70.89
C LYS A 8 -50.34 0.77 70.23
N ARG A 9 -48.99 0.62 70.25
CA ARG A 9 -48.08 1.42 69.43
C ARG A 9 -48.25 1.03 67.97
N ARG A 10 -48.71 1.96 67.11
CA ARG A 10 -48.65 1.88 65.65
C ARG A 10 -47.17 2.00 65.23
N LYS A 11 -46.62 0.94 64.62
CA LYS A 11 -45.31 1.02 63.93
C LYS A 11 -45.52 1.83 62.61
N THR A 12 -45.01 3.02 62.59
CA THR A 12 -44.82 3.79 61.34
C THR A 12 -43.71 3.18 60.56
N THR A 13 -44.00 2.59 59.41
CA THR A 13 -43.02 2.15 58.38
C THR A 13 -42.39 3.39 57.78
N PRO A 14 -41.03 3.50 57.68
CA PRO A 14 -40.42 4.64 57.05
C PRO A 14 -40.74 4.66 55.56
N ALA A 15 -41.25 5.77 55.06
CA ALA A 15 -41.48 6.02 53.66
C ALA A 15 -40.18 5.89 52.87
N GLN A 16 -40.15 4.99 51.87
CA GLN A 16 -39.03 4.94 50.93
C GLN A 16 -38.93 6.28 50.18
N PRO A 17 -37.71 6.85 50.00
CA PRO A 17 -37.56 8.08 49.25
C PRO A 17 -37.97 7.78 47.78
N LYS A 18 -38.94 8.57 47.28
CA LYS A 18 -39.29 8.61 45.86
C LYS A 18 -38.01 8.95 45.09
N LYS A 19 -37.45 7.99 44.36
CA LYS A 19 -36.38 8.24 43.40
C LYS A 19 -36.81 9.39 42.49
N GLU A 20 -36.05 10.45 42.47
CA GLU A 20 -36.35 11.66 41.73
C GLU A 20 -36.47 11.32 40.22
N PRO A 21 -37.53 11.74 39.56
CA PRO A 21 -37.71 11.53 38.10
C PRO A 21 -36.58 12.18 37.27
N LEU A 22 -35.86 13.14 37.87
CA LEU A 22 -34.72 13.83 37.28
C LEU A 22 -33.52 12.90 37.04
N ALA A 23 -33.28 11.94 37.94
CA ALA A 23 -32.15 11.01 37.80
C ALA A 23 -32.38 9.98 36.65
N GLU A 24 -33.59 9.54 36.45
CA GLU A 24 -34.00 8.64 35.36
C GLU A 24 -33.97 9.36 34.00
N GLU A 25 -34.34 10.63 33.95
CA GLU A 25 -34.30 11.47 32.76
C GLU A 25 -32.82 11.80 32.37
N LEU A 26 -31.95 12.04 33.35
CA LEU A 26 -30.54 12.27 33.12
C LEU A 26 -29.82 11.00 32.66
N GLN A 27 -30.09 9.82 33.25
CA GLN A 27 -29.56 8.54 32.79
C GLN A 27 -30.03 8.20 31.36
N GLY A 28 -31.30 8.42 31.02
CA GLY A 28 -31.80 8.23 29.68
C GLY A 28 -31.17 9.17 28.63
N ARG A 29 -30.73 10.39 29.01
CA ARG A 29 -30.02 11.32 28.16
C ARG A 29 -28.55 10.92 27.96
N VAL A 30 -27.90 10.38 28.98
CA VAL A 30 -26.47 9.93 28.91
C VAL A 30 -26.38 8.69 28.02
N ASP A 31 -27.27 7.73 28.17
CA ASP A 31 -27.29 6.51 27.33
C ASP A 31 -27.60 6.81 25.85
N LYS A 32 -28.52 7.76 25.57
CA LYS A 32 -28.84 8.17 24.18
C LYS A 32 -27.65 8.87 23.49
N LYS A 33 -26.87 9.68 24.23
CA LYS A 33 -25.63 10.30 23.70
C LYS A 33 -24.54 9.27 23.39
N GLY A 34 -24.41 8.24 24.23
CA GLY A 34 -23.49 7.13 24.03
C GLY A 34 -23.81 6.27 22.81
N LEU A 35 -25.07 5.97 22.59
CA LEU A 35 -25.54 5.19 21.43
C LEU A 35 -25.37 5.93 20.09
N ARG A 36 -25.65 7.25 20.06
CA ARG A 36 -25.45 8.11 18.88
C ARG A 36 -23.96 8.19 18.49
N GLY A 37 -23.07 8.34 19.46
CA GLY A 37 -21.64 8.38 19.22
C GLY A 37 -21.10 7.05 18.66
N ARG A 38 -21.60 5.92 19.19
CA ARG A 38 -21.21 4.58 18.73
C ARG A 38 -21.63 4.28 17.29
N LEU A 39 -22.84 4.68 16.87
CA LEU A 39 -23.31 4.43 15.50
C LEU A 39 -22.52 5.23 14.48
N ARG A 40 -22.27 6.52 14.75
CA ARG A 40 -21.43 7.40 13.91
C ARG A 40 -20.01 6.85 13.76
N TRP A 41 -19.41 6.46 14.88
CA TRP A 41 -18.05 5.94 14.90
C TRP A 41 -17.92 4.60 14.15
N ARG A 42 -18.88 3.71 14.33
CA ARG A 42 -18.92 2.41 13.62
C ARG A 42 -19.06 2.61 12.12
N TRP A 43 -19.92 3.53 11.68
CA TRP A 43 -20.10 3.81 10.26
C TRP A 43 -18.84 4.43 9.65
N LEU A 44 -18.25 5.43 10.33
CA LEU A 44 -16.99 6.07 9.94
C LEU A 44 -15.85 5.05 9.83
N LEU A 45 -15.67 4.23 10.86
CA LEU A 45 -14.64 3.19 10.86
C LEU A 45 -14.85 2.18 9.73
N ASN A 46 -16.09 1.73 9.51
CA ASN A 46 -16.36 0.76 8.45
C ASN A 46 -16.06 1.32 7.07
N THR A 47 -16.44 2.57 6.79
CA THR A 47 -16.16 3.23 5.51
C THR A 47 -14.67 3.46 5.31
N LEU A 48 -13.97 3.99 6.32
CA LEU A 48 -12.53 4.22 6.26
C LEU A 48 -11.76 2.90 6.16
N ALA A 49 -12.15 1.87 6.91
CA ALA A 49 -11.52 0.55 6.85
C ALA A 49 -11.68 -0.08 5.45
N ALA A 50 -12.89 -0.02 4.88
CA ALA A 50 -13.12 -0.53 3.54
C ALA A 50 -12.26 0.21 2.48
N THR A 51 -12.23 1.55 2.55
CA THR A 51 -11.40 2.35 1.65
C THR A 51 -9.90 2.06 1.86
N PHE A 52 -9.46 1.92 3.10
CA PHE A 52 -8.07 1.58 3.42
C PHE A 52 -7.66 0.23 2.82
N VAL A 53 -8.52 -0.79 2.94
CA VAL A 53 -8.27 -2.11 2.35
C VAL A 53 -8.13 -2.01 0.83
N VAL A 54 -9.06 -1.32 0.16
CA VAL A 54 -9.02 -1.13 -1.30
C VAL A 54 -7.75 -0.41 -1.74
N VAL A 55 -7.40 0.69 -1.06
CA VAL A 55 -6.18 1.46 -1.36
C VAL A 55 -4.93 0.60 -1.13
N SER A 56 -4.88 -0.16 -0.03
CA SER A 56 -3.74 -1.04 0.28
C SER A 56 -3.57 -2.13 -0.79
N ILE A 57 -4.65 -2.75 -1.22
CA ILE A 57 -4.62 -3.74 -2.32
C ILE A 57 -4.12 -3.09 -3.61
N ALA A 58 -4.63 -1.91 -3.96
CA ALA A 58 -4.23 -1.21 -5.16
C ALA A 58 -2.74 -0.84 -5.16
N VAL A 59 -2.23 -0.29 -4.04
CA VAL A 59 -0.80 0.05 -3.88
C VAL A 59 0.08 -1.19 -3.97
N THR A 60 -0.32 -2.28 -3.31
CA THR A 60 0.43 -3.54 -3.33
C THR A 60 0.45 -4.15 -4.74
N ALA A 61 -0.69 -4.23 -5.41
CA ALA A 61 -0.79 -4.75 -6.77
C ALA A 61 0.04 -3.90 -7.75
N PHE A 62 -0.05 -2.57 -7.65
CA PHE A 62 0.75 -1.66 -8.45
C PHE A 62 2.26 -1.87 -8.22
N SER A 63 2.69 -1.99 -6.96
CA SER A 63 4.10 -2.24 -6.63
C SER A 63 4.63 -3.52 -7.23
N LEU A 64 3.86 -4.62 -7.17
CA LEU A 64 4.24 -5.90 -7.74
C LEU A 64 4.33 -5.84 -9.27
N VAL A 65 3.35 -5.23 -9.93
CA VAL A 65 3.36 -5.08 -11.39
C VAL A 65 4.55 -4.23 -11.83
N MET A 66 4.81 -3.13 -11.16
CA MET A 66 5.94 -2.24 -11.48
C MET A 66 7.28 -2.92 -11.25
N TYR A 67 7.46 -3.64 -10.13
CA TYR A 67 8.67 -4.40 -9.88
C TYR A 67 8.96 -5.41 -10.99
N ASN A 68 7.98 -6.22 -11.37
CA ASN A 68 8.12 -7.19 -12.45
C ASN A 68 8.40 -6.52 -13.80
N TYR A 69 7.70 -5.43 -14.10
CA TYR A 69 7.91 -4.69 -15.35
C TYR A 69 9.33 -4.12 -15.46
N TYR A 70 9.83 -3.46 -14.41
CA TYR A 70 11.19 -2.90 -14.42
C TYR A 70 12.25 -3.97 -14.50
N THR A 71 12.11 -5.03 -13.71
CA THR A 71 13.08 -6.14 -13.70
C THR A 71 13.15 -6.81 -15.07
N SER A 72 11.99 -7.11 -15.68
CA SER A 72 11.93 -7.73 -17.02
C SER A 72 12.49 -6.81 -18.10
N THR A 73 12.23 -5.51 -18.03
CA THR A 73 12.72 -4.53 -19.01
C THR A 73 14.24 -4.39 -18.95
N ILE A 74 14.79 -4.29 -17.74
CA ILE A 74 16.26 -4.22 -17.55
C ILE A 74 16.90 -5.50 -18.04
N LEU A 75 16.35 -6.65 -17.70
CA LEU A 75 16.87 -7.95 -18.10
C LEU A 75 16.92 -8.09 -19.63
N ALA A 76 15.81 -7.79 -20.32
CA ALA A 76 15.76 -7.80 -21.77
C ALA A 76 16.77 -6.82 -22.41
N THR A 77 16.97 -5.67 -21.78
CA THR A 77 17.96 -4.69 -22.25
C THR A 77 19.38 -5.22 -22.09
N LEU A 78 19.71 -5.83 -20.96
CA LEU A 78 21.04 -6.42 -20.72
C LEU A 78 21.30 -7.62 -21.65
N GLU A 79 20.31 -8.48 -21.86
CA GLU A 79 20.40 -9.60 -22.82
C GLU A 79 20.72 -9.08 -24.23
N SER A 80 19.95 -8.09 -24.70
CA SER A 80 20.15 -7.50 -26.03
C SER A 80 21.53 -6.86 -26.17
N LYS A 81 22.00 -6.11 -25.14
CA LYS A 81 23.32 -5.48 -25.13
C LYS A 81 24.44 -6.50 -25.07
N ALA A 82 24.32 -7.52 -24.21
CA ALA A 82 25.30 -8.59 -24.10
C ALA A 82 25.42 -9.38 -25.44
N GLN A 83 24.27 -9.69 -26.06
CA GLN A 83 24.25 -10.39 -27.34
C GLN A 83 24.84 -9.55 -28.47
N THR A 84 24.49 -8.26 -28.53
CA THR A 84 25.06 -7.33 -29.54
C THR A 84 26.57 -7.20 -29.37
N ALA A 85 27.03 -7.00 -28.14
CA ALA A 85 28.45 -6.91 -27.84
C ALA A 85 29.16 -8.23 -28.17
N ALA A 86 28.66 -9.38 -27.77
CA ALA A 86 29.24 -10.69 -28.13
C ALA A 86 29.27 -10.89 -29.66
N GLY A 87 28.30 -10.37 -30.40
CA GLY A 87 28.27 -10.38 -31.86
C GLY A 87 29.43 -9.62 -32.51
N MET A 88 29.94 -8.56 -31.88
CA MET A 88 31.07 -7.79 -32.37
C MET A 88 32.36 -8.59 -32.37
N PHE A 89 32.47 -9.61 -31.52
CA PHE A 89 33.66 -10.46 -31.37
C PHE A 89 33.63 -11.71 -32.26
N ARG A 90 32.58 -11.95 -33.09
CA ARG A 90 32.45 -13.18 -33.90
C ARG A 90 33.54 -13.46 -34.89
N ASN A 91 34.21 -12.43 -35.36
CA ASN A 91 35.20 -12.56 -36.46
C ASN A 91 36.67 -12.45 -35.98
N TYR A 92 36.89 -12.56 -34.67
CA TYR A 92 38.23 -12.32 -34.13
C TYR A 92 38.89 -13.61 -33.64
N THR A 93 40.17 -13.78 -34.01
CA THR A 93 41.04 -14.84 -33.47
C THR A 93 41.42 -14.52 -32.01
N GLU A 94 41.88 -15.52 -31.28
CA GLU A 94 42.23 -15.42 -29.85
C GLU A 94 43.17 -14.23 -29.54
N THR A 95 44.10 -13.91 -30.42
CA THR A 95 45.06 -12.79 -30.28
C THR A 95 44.40 -11.41 -30.49
N THR A 96 43.40 -11.32 -31.37
CA THR A 96 42.71 -10.08 -31.70
C THR A 96 41.55 -9.83 -30.72
N TYR A 97 41.07 -10.87 -30.07
CA TYR A 97 40.00 -10.79 -29.06
C TYR A 97 40.35 -9.84 -27.91
N LEU A 98 41.51 -9.98 -27.29
CA LEU A 98 41.95 -9.13 -26.17
C LEU A 98 42.09 -7.66 -26.57
N PHE A 99 42.57 -7.38 -27.78
CA PHE A 99 42.69 -5.99 -28.25
C PHE A 99 41.32 -5.35 -28.46
N THR A 100 40.41 -6.06 -29.12
CA THR A 100 39.05 -5.59 -29.35
C THR A 100 38.26 -5.47 -28.05
N ALA A 101 38.45 -6.41 -27.12
CA ALA A 101 37.89 -6.36 -25.80
C ALA A 101 38.28 -5.08 -25.04
N ARG A 102 39.57 -4.74 -25.08
CA ARG A 102 40.09 -3.51 -24.47
C ARG A 102 39.49 -2.26 -25.12
N GLN A 103 39.39 -2.23 -26.44
CA GLN A 103 38.77 -1.11 -27.16
C GLN A 103 37.32 -0.98 -26.82
N PHE A 104 36.55 -2.08 -26.78
CA PHE A 104 35.13 -2.10 -26.40
C PHE A 104 34.94 -1.55 -24.98
N ILE A 105 35.71 -2.05 -23.98
CA ILE A 105 35.63 -1.62 -22.59
C ILE A 105 35.94 -0.12 -22.44
N ASN A 106 36.95 0.37 -23.16
CA ASN A 106 37.37 1.78 -23.11
C ASN A 106 36.31 2.71 -23.72
N GLN A 107 35.62 2.28 -24.79
CA GLN A 107 34.61 3.03 -25.51
C GLN A 107 33.21 2.84 -24.95
N PHE A 108 33.03 1.96 -23.96
CA PHE A 108 31.72 1.71 -23.37
C PHE A 108 31.21 2.97 -22.63
N GLU A 109 30.13 3.57 -23.11
CA GLU A 109 29.64 4.88 -22.63
C GLU A 109 28.80 4.78 -21.35
N GLU A 110 28.11 3.67 -21.15
CA GLU A 110 27.11 3.53 -20.05
C GLU A 110 27.74 3.06 -18.71
N LYS A 111 29.01 3.34 -18.48
CA LYS A 111 29.77 2.88 -17.30
C LYS A 111 29.15 3.25 -15.95
N THR A 112 28.31 4.27 -15.90
CA THR A 112 27.67 4.72 -14.66
C THR A 112 26.49 3.86 -14.23
N THR A 113 25.86 3.12 -15.15
CA THR A 113 24.63 2.35 -14.91
C THR A 113 24.78 0.86 -15.19
N ILE A 114 25.62 0.51 -16.16
CA ILE A 114 25.87 -0.87 -16.59
C ILE A 114 27.36 -1.14 -16.55
N GLU A 115 27.76 -2.19 -15.89
CA GLU A 115 29.12 -2.72 -15.95
C GLU A 115 29.22 -3.75 -17.06
N ALA A 116 30.13 -3.50 -18.00
CA ALA A 116 30.49 -4.47 -19.04
C ALA A 116 31.73 -5.25 -18.58
N GLN A 117 31.60 -6.56 -18.51
CA GLN A 117 32.69 -7.48 -18.15
C GLN A 117 32.98 -8.40 -19.33
N ILE A 118 34.26 -8.59 -19.61
CA ILE A 118 34.72 -9.57 -20.60
C ILE A 118 35.42 -10.71 -19.84
N LEU A 119 34.92 -11.91 -20.03
CA LEU A 119 35.42 -13.11 -19.36
C LEU A 119 36.05 -14.08 -20.36
N ASN A 120 36.99 -14.90 -19.88
CA ASN A 120 37.51 -16.02 -20.66
C ASN A 120 36.53 -17.23 -20.65
N SER A 121 36.91 -18.29 -21.38
CA SER A 121 36.14 -19.54 -21.44
C SER A 121 36.01 -20.30 -20.10
N ASN A 122 36.78 -19.91 -19.09
CA ASN A 122 36.75 -20.50 -17.75
C ASN A 122 35.98 -19.63 -16.74
N GLY A 123 35.26 -18.57 -17.19
CA GLY A 123 34.49 -17.69 -16.34
C GLY A 123 35.32 -16.69 -15.50
N ARG A 124 36.61 -16.48 -15.85
CA ARG A 124 37.44 -15.46 -15.17
C ARG A 124 37.35 -14.13 -15.90
N VAL A 125 37.22 -13.05 -15.15
CA VAL A 125 37.20 -11.69 -15.69
C VAL A 125 38.54 -11.32 -16.27
N LEU A 126 38.56 -10.97 -17.53
CA LEU A 126 39.74 -10.42 -18.23
C LEU A 126 39.76 -8.89 -18.12
N MET A 127 38.59 -8.25 -18.25
CA MET A 127 38.43 -6.79 -18.22
C MET A 127 37.05 -6.42 -17.72
N SER A 128 36.97 -5.28 -17.04
CA SER A 128 35.69 -4.66 -16.63
C SER A 128 35.70 -3.15 -16.94
N SER A 129 34.50 -2.59 -17.18
CA SER A 129 34.34 -1.16 -17.47
C SER A 129 34.29 -0.28 -16.22
N MET A 130 33.98 -0.84 -15.04
CA MET A 130 33.82 -0.09 -13.79
C MET A 130 34.91 -0.37 -12.75
N MET A 131 35.28 -1.63 -12.54
CA MET A 131 36.17 -2.05 -11.48
C MET A 131 37.38 -2.81 -12.06
N ASP A 132 38.53 -2.65 -11.43
CA ASP A 132 39.71 -3.52 -11.74
C ASP A 132 39.56 -4.83 -10.95
N ILE A 133 38.72 -5.72 -11.47
CA ILE A 133 38.48 -7.08 -10.96
C ILE A 133 39.13 -8.14 -11.87
N SER A 134 40.16 -7.74 -12.61
CA SER A 134 40.88 -8.63 -13.51
C SER A 134 41.39 -9.88 -12.77
N GLY A 135 41.09 -11.05 -13.32
CA GLY A 135 41.44 -12.34 -12.72
C GLY A 135 40.43 -12.92 -11.71
N ALA A 136 39.41 -12.15 -11.28
CA ALA A 136 38.38 -12.65 -10.42
C ALA A 136 37.55 -13.74 -11.14
N SER A 137 37.15 -14.78 -10.42
CA SER A 137 36.19 -15.78 -10.93
C SER A 137 34.76 -15.30 -10.70
N VAL A 138 33.95 -15.37 -11.74
CA VAL A 138 32.52 -15.11 -11.63
C VAL A 138 31.83 -16.45 -11.49
N ASP A 139 31.38 -16.74 -10.27
CA ASP A 139 30.74 -18.02 -9.93
C ASP A 139 29.21 -17.89 -9.89
N THR A 140 28.66 -17.28 -10.95
CA THR A 140 27.22 -17.14 -11.10
C THR A 140 26.71 -18.05 -12.22
N PHE A 141 25.49 -18.51 -12.08
CA PHE A 141 24.83 -19.45 -12.99
C PHE A 141 24.82 -18.96 -14.45
N ASP A 142 24.63 -17.65 -14.68
CA ASP A 142 24.57 -17.07 -16.04
C ASP A 142 25.84 -17.32 -16.85
N VAL A 143 27.02 -17.24 -16.20
CA VAL A 143 28.28 -17.46 -16.90
C VAL A 143 28.50 -18.93 -17.22
N SER A 144 28.31 -19.82 -16.25
CA SER A 144 28.51 -21.26 -16.43
C SER A 144 27.53 -21.84 -17.48
N ASP A 145 26.27 -21.40 -17.41
CA ASP A 145 25.23 -21.89 -18.33
C ASP A 145 25.37 -21.29 -19.73
N ALA A 146 25.80 -20.01 -19.84
CA ALA A 146 26.10 -19.41 -21.17
C ALA A 146 27.22 -20.15 -21.88
N ILE A 147 28.27 -20.58 -21.16
CA ILE A 147 29.36 -21.37 -21.73
C ILE A 147 28.84 -22.75 -22.17
N GLY A 148 28.03 -23.41 -21.33
CA GLY A 148 27.52 -24.75 -21.60
C GLY A 148 26.48 -24.79 -22.72
N THR A 149 25.52 -23.87 -22.72
CA THR A 149 24.39 -23.85 -23.66
C THR A 149 24.67 -23.08 -24.94
N LYS A 150 25.70 -22.25 -24.96
CA LYS A 150 26.06 -21.32 -26.06
C LYS A 150 24.92 -20.34 -26.37
N ARG A 151 24.13 -19.95 -25.36
CA ARG A 151 23.03 -19.00 -25.45
C ARG A 151 23.25 -17.88 -24.47
N VAL A 152 22.56 -16.77 -24.68
CA VAL A 152 22.50 -15.70 -23.69
C VAL A 152 21.70 -16.20 -22.49
N VAL A 153 22.25 -16.02 -21.30
CA VAL A 153 21.63 -16.46 -20.05
C VAL A 153 21.52 -15.26 -19.10
N PRO A 154 20.30 -14.93 -18.68
CA PRO A 154 20.08 -13.91 -17.66
C PRO A 154 20.30 -14.44 -16.23
N PHE A 155 20.57 -13.53 -15.30
CA PHE A 155 20.69 -13.82 -13.88
C PHE A 155 20.10 -12.68 -13.05
N LEU A 156 19.41 -13.05 -12.00
CA LEU A 156 18.89 -12.15 -10.99
C LEU A 156 19.19 -12.76 -9.61
N GLY A 157 20.03 -12.12 -8.84
CA GLY A 157 20.40 -12.63 -7.52
C GLY A 157 21.52 -11.84 -6.87
N PRO A 158 22.03 -12.33 -5.72
CA PRO A 158 23.17 -11.72 -5.06
C PRO A 158 24.44 -11.99 -5.84
N ASP A 159 25.30 -10.97 -5.97
CA ASP A 159 26.66 -11.12 -6.48
C ASP A 159 27.51 -11.85 -5.42
N PRO A 160 28.15 -12.98 -5.75
CA PRO A 160 28.94 -13.74 -4.80
C PRO A 160 30.12 -12.95 -4.20
N ASN A 161 30.64 -11.94 -4.91
CA ASN A 161 31.80 -11.16 -4.51
C ASN A 161 31.42 -9.96 -3.62
N THR A 162 30.32 -9.30 -3.91
CA THR A 162 29.91 -8.06 -3.21
C THR A 162 28.70 -8.25 -2.28
N GLY A 163 27.91 -9.32 -2.47
CA GLY A 163 26.65 -9.55 -1.78
C GLY A 163 25.51 -8.64 -2.22
N ASP A 164 25.76 -7.69 -3.13
CA ASP A 164 24.72 -6.82 -3.67
C ASP A 164 23.79 -7.59 -4.63
N HIS A 165 22.51 -7.30 -4.61
CA HIS A 165 21.59 -7.83 -5.60
C HIS A 165 21.85 -7.20 -6.96
N ILE A 166 22.11 -8.05 -7.95
CA ILE A 166 22.41 -7.65 -9.32
C ILE A 166 21.45 -8.28 -10.31
N ILE A 167 21.31 -7.62 -11.45
CA ILE A 167 20.77 -8.20 -12.67
C ILE A 167 21.93 -8.28 -13.65
N SER A 168 22.14 -9.44 -14.26
CA SER A 168 23.15 -9.62 -15.30
C SER A 168 22.63 -10.45 -16.47
N ALA A 169 23.29 -10.33 -17.59
CA ALA A 169 23.10 -11.19 -18.73
C ALA A 169 24.47 -11.53 -19.33
N SER A 170 24.72 -12.83 -19.52
CA SER A 170 25.95 -13.39 -20.04
C SER A 170 25.74 -13.94 -21.45
N ALA A 171 26.47 -13.37 -22.42
CA ALA A 171 26.42 -13.78 -23.82
C ALA A 171 27.76 -14.44 -24.22
N PRO A 172 27.73 -15.70 -24.70
CA PRO A 172 28.94 -16.40 -25.11
C PRO A 172 29.48 -15.85 -26.43
N VAL A 173 30.78 -15.67 -26.51
CA VAL A 173 31.49 -15.40 -27.74
C VAL A 173 31.91 -16.73 -28.36
N VAL A 174 31.26 -17.10 -29.46
CA VAL A 174 31.49 -18.38 -30.11
C VAL A 174 32.31 -18.19 -31.37
N TYR A 175 33.46 -18.88 -31.46
CA TYR A 175 34.31 -18.96 -32.64
C TYR A 175 34.52 -20.42 -33.04
N ASN A 176 34.29 -20.76 -34.29
CA ASN A 176 34.38 -22.14 -34.83
C ASN A 176 33.66 -23.19 -33.95
N GLY A 177 32.51 -22.84 -33.42
CA GLY A 177 31.69 -23.74 -32.59
C GLY A 177 32.19 -23.88 -31.13
N THR A 178 33.27 -23.22 -30.74
CA THR A 178 33.83 -23.25 -29.38
C THR A 178 33.63 -21.88 -28.70
N VAL A 179 33.28 -21.88 -27.41
CA VAL A 179 33.20 -20.63 -26.63
C VAL A 179 34.61 -20.17 -26.27
N VAL A 180 34.98 -19.01 -26.79
CA VAL A 180 36.32 -18.40 -26.54
C VAL A 180 36.29 -17.39 -25.39
N GLY A 181 35.09 -16.92 -25.02
CA GLY A 181 34.88 -16.00 -23.91
C GLY A 181 33.41 -15.71 -23.71
N VAL A 182 33.11 -14.85 -22.75
CA VAL A 182 31.74 -14.37 -22.40
C VAL A 182 31.77 -12.86 -22.26
N VAL A 183 30.77 -12.20 -22.83
CA VAL A 183 30.47 -10.81 -22.57
C VAL A 183 29.32 -10.77 -21.55
N ARG A 184 29.58 -10.22 -20.40
CA ARG A 184 28.60 -10.11 -19.32
C ARG A 184 28.26 -8.64 -19.08
N MET A 185 26.98 -8.32 -19.09
CA MET A 185 26.45 -7.00 -18.72
C MET A 185 25.82 -7.11 -17.34
N VAL A 186 26.24 -6.25 -16.42
CA VAL A 186 25.78 -6.29 -15.02
C VAL A 186 25.26 -4.92 -14.61
N THR A 187 24.17 -4.89 -13.86
CA THR A 187 23.68 -3.67 -13.20
C THR A 187 23.23 -3.96 -11.78
N SER A 188 23.46 -3.00 -10.88
CA SER A 188 23.03 -3.13 -9.50
C SER A 188 21.54 -2.82 -9.36
N LEU A 189 20.81 -3.69 -8.69
CA LEU A 189 19.40 -3.45 -8.31
C LEU A 189 19.23 -2.28 -7.36
N ARG A 190 20.26 -1.86 -6.65
CA ARG A 190 20.19 -0.78 -5.64
C ARG A 190 19.64 0.53 -6.21
N GLN A 191 20.02 0.90 -7.44
CA GLN A 191 19.48 2.09 -8.10
C GLN A 191 18.01 1.92 -8.48
N VAL A 192 17.64 0.73 -8.95
CA VAL A 192 16.25 0.37 -9.29
C VAL A 192 15.37 0.39 -8.03
N GLU A 193 15.84 -0.22 -6.96
CA GLU A 193 15.14 -0.24 -5.66
C GLU A 193 14.93 1.17 -5.10
N ALA A 194 15.93 2.04 -5.20
CA ALA A 194 15.81 3.44 -4.76
C ALA A 194 14.78 4.23 -5.59
N GLN A 195 14.72 3.99 -6.90
CA GLN A 195 13.73 4.61 -7.78
C GLN A 195 12.33 4.05 -7.52
N MET A 196 12.22 2.72 -7.34
CA MET A 196 10.97 2.05 -6.97
C MET A 196 10.42 2.56 -5.64
N THR A 197 11.26 2.69 -4.62
CA THR A 197 10.86 3.22 -3.31
C THR A 197 10.26 4.62 -3.43
N ARG A 198 10.81 5.49 -4.27
CA ARG A 198 10.24 6.83 -4.53
C ARG A 198 8.87 6.76 -5.19
N ILE A 199 8.70 5.88 -6.19
CA ILE A 199 7.42 5.71 -6.90
C ILE A 199 6.35 5.16 -5.94
N VAL A 200 6.69 4.11 -5.17
CA VAL A 200 5.78 3.51 -4.19
C VAL A 200 5.40 4.51 -3.11
N ALA A 201 6.37 5.32 -2.63
CA ALA A 201 6.09 6.39 -1.67
C ALA A 201 5.14 7.44 -2.23
N ALA A 202 5.30 7.86 -3.49
CA ALA A 202 4.40 8.82 -4.15
C ALA A 202 2.98 8.27 -4.31
N VAL A 203 2.84 7.01 -4.72
CA VAL A 203 1.53 6.34 -4.84
C VAL A 203 0.88 6.15 -3.47
N SER A 204 1.66 5.81 -2.44
CA SER A 204 1.18 5.69 -1.06
C SER A 204 0.71 7.04 -0.51
N ALA A 205 1.44 8.13 -0.80
CA ALA A 205 1.03 9.48 -0.43
C ALA A 205 -0.31 9.87 -1.09
N LEU A 206 -0.49 9.54 -2.38
CA LEU A 206 -1.77 9.73 -3.07
C LEU A 206 -2.90 8.93 -2.39
N GLY A 207 -2.64 7.68 -2.00
CA GLY A 207 -3.57 6.86 -1.24
C GLY A 207 -3.99 7.50 0.09
N LEU A 208 -3.05 8.12 0.83
CA LEU A 208 -3.34 8.85 2.06
C LEU A 208 -4.21 10.09 1.80
N VAL A 209 -3.99 10.81 0.70
CA VAL A 209 -4.84 11.94 0.31
C VAL A 209 -6.27 11.48 0.04
N ILE A 210 -6.45 10.36 -0.67
CA ILE A 210 -7.78 9.77 -0.92
C ILE A 210 -8.47 9.42 0.42
N LEU A 211 -7.77 8.79 1.35
CA LEU A 211 -8.30 8.48 2.68
C LEU A 211 -8.71 9.73 3.45
N ALA A 212 -7.92 10.80 3.37
CA ALA A 212 -8.26 12.08 4.02
C ALA A 212 -9.53 12.70 3.42
N ILE A 213 -9.65 12.73 2.07
CA ILE A 213 -10.85 13.24 1.38
C ILE A 213 -12.07 12.40 1.77
N MET A 214 -11.96 11.07 1.80
CA MET A 214 -13.04 10.17 2.22
C MET A 214 -13.44 10.40 3.67
N GLY A 215 -12.48 10.64 4.57
CA GLY A 215 -12.75 10.97 5.98
C GLY A 215 -13.49 12.29 6.14
N ILE A 216 -13.12 13.32 5.38
CA ILE A 216 -13.82 14.62 5.37
C ILE A 216 -15.24 14.44 4.83
N GLY A 217 -15.40 13.75 3.70
CA GLY A 217 -16.71 13.47 3.09
C GLY A 217 -17.63 12.66 4.01
N ALA A 218 -17.08 11.64 4.66
CA ALA A 218 -17.82 10.83 5.63
C ALA A 218 -18.31 11.67 6.83
N ASN A 219 -17.46 12.57 7.35
CA ASN A 219 -17.85 13.46 8.43
C ASN A 219 -18.92 14.48 7.99
N TYR A 220 -18.80 15.00 6.77
CA TYR A 220 -19.82 15.87 6.17
C TYR A 220 -21.16 15.14 6.03
N PHE A 221 -21.15 13.91 5.48
CA PHE A 221 -22.35 13.10 5.33
C PHE A 221 -23.04 12.80 6.66
N ILE A 222 -22.28 12.50 7.70
CA ILE A 222 -22.84 12.28 9.04
C ILE A 222 -23.60 13.53 9.52
N LYS A 223 -23.01 14.72 9.36
CA LYS A 223 -23.60 15.96 9.83
C LYS A 223 -24.79 16.42 8.97
N SER A 224 -24.71 16.22 7.66
CA SER A 224 -25.70 16.69 6.70
C SER A 224 -26.90 15.76 6.56
N VAL A 225 -26.69 14.45 6.66
CA VAL A 225 -27.75 13.45 6.41
C VAL A 225 -28.09 12.65 7.66
N LEU A 226 -27.12 11.99 8.26
CA LEU A 226 -27.38 11.02 9.33
C LEU A 226 -27.95 11.67 10.59
N ASP A 227 -27.45 12.83 10.99
CA ASP A 227 -27.94 13.54 12.18
C ASP A 227 -29.37 14.07 12.06
N PRO A 228 -29.77 14.73 10.95
CA PRO A 228 -31.13 15.11 10.72
C PRO A 228 -32.09 13.91 10.72
N VAL A 229 -31.76 12.81 10.03
CA VAL A 229 -32.61 11.59 9.99
C VAL A 229 -32.84 11.03 11.40
N ILE A 230 -31.79 10.97 12.23
CA ILE A 230 -31.96 10.48 13.61
C ILE A 230 -32.90 11.42 14.41
N ARG A 231 -32.74 12.75 14.26
CA ARG A 231 -33.64 13.72 14.95
C ARG A 231 -35.07 13.59 14.50
N VAL A 232 -35.31 13.48 13.18
CA VAL A 232 -36.64 13.25 12.64
C VAL A 232 -37.27 11.98 13.23
N THR A 233 -36.54 10.88 13.27
CA THR A 233 -36.98 9.61 13.84
C THR A 233 -37.34 9.74 15.32
N GLU A 234 -36.54 10.49 16.11
CA GLU A 234 -36.82 10.72 17.52
C GLU A 234 -38.07 11.59 17.73
N THR A 235 -38.23 12.65 16.92
CA THR A 235 -39.41 13.52 16.97
C THR A 235 -40.68 12.76 16.59
N ALA A 236 -40.62 11.97 15.51
CA ALA A 236 -41.74 11.11 15.12
C ALA A 236 -42.16 10.12 16.24
N LYS A 237 -41.20 9.51 16.94
CA LYS A 237 -41.46 8.64 18.08
C LYS A 237 -42.15 9.40 19.25
N ARG A 238 -41.73 10.65 19.50
CA ARG A 238 -42.33 11.48 20.55
C ARG A 238 -43.79 11.85 20.20
N ILE A 239 -44.07 12.20 18.95
CA ILE A 239 -45.43 12.47 18.46
C ILE A 239 -46.27 11.22 18.62
N ALA A 240 -45.79 10.03 18.23
CA ALA A 240 -46.50 8.76 18.37
C ALA A 240 -46.82 8.39 19.84
N THR A 241 -46.08 8.91 20.82
CA THR A 241 -46.35 8.73 22.25
C THR A 241 -47.18 9.86 22.87
N GLY A 242 -47.80 10.72 22.04
CA GLY A 242 -48.73 11.77 22.48
C GLY A 242 -48.07 13.12 22.79
N SER A 243 -46.82 13.33 22.45
CA SER A 243 -46.13 14.62 22.63
C SER A 243 -46.35 15.51 21.40
N TYR A 244 -47.48 16.14 21.30
CA TYR A 244 -47.83 17.06 20.20
C TYR A 244 -47.22 18.46 20.42
N GLY A 245 -47.10 19.25 19.32
CA GLY A 245 -46.56 20.63 19.35
C GLY A 245 -45.02 20.74 19.35
N VAL A 246 -44.30 19.64 19.16
CA VAL A 246 -42.83 19.67 19.01
C VAL A 246 -42.48 20.08 17.60
N GLN A 247 -41.83 21.23 17.42
CA GLN A 247 -41.33 21.72 16.13
C GLN A 247 -39.84 21.48 15.98
N MET A 248 -39.40 21.10 14.75
CA MET A 248 -38.02 20.99 14.35
C MET A 248 -37.64 22.19 13.48
N GLU A 249 -36.42 22.71 13.70
CA GLU A 249 -35.84 23.77 12.87
C GLU A 249 -35.41 23.20 11.50
N LYS A 250 -35.95 23.78 10.43
CA LYS A 250 -35.56 23.47 9.06
C LYS A 250 -34.17 24.09 8.78
N LYS A 251 -33.16 23.26 8.53
CA LYS A 251 -31.78 23.69 8.28
C LYS A 251 -31.35 23.56 6.82
N SER A 252 -32.15 22.94 5.99
CA SER A 252 -31.87 22.62 4.61
C SER A 252 -33.08 22.84 3.74
N ASN A 253 -32.90 23.18 2.46
CA ASN A 253 -33.95 23.32 1.46
C ASN A 253 -33.97 22.15 0.46
N ASP A 254 -33.48 20.99 0.89
CA ASP A 254 -33.47 19.74 0.17
C ASP A 254 -34.57 18.78 0.68
N GLU A 255 -34.52 17.53 0.27
CA GLU A 255 -35.49 16.48 0.69
C GLU A 255 -35.52 16.30 2.21
N MET A 256 -34.40 16.63 2.90
CA MET A 256 -34.36 16.64 4.38
C MET A 256 -35.20 17.78 4.95
N GLY A 257 -35.23 18.94 4.28
CA GLY A 257 -36.08 20.07 4.64
C GLY A 257 -37.56 19.75 4.47
N GLU A 258 -37.95 19.10 3.37
CA GLU A 258 -39.34 18.63 3.14
C GLU A 258 -39.76 17.61 4.20
N LEU A 259 -38.88 16.71 4.58
CA LEU A 259 -39.18 15.73 5.65
C LEU A 259 -39.38 16.40 7.00
N VAL A 260 -38.64 17.47 7.33
CA VAL A 260 -38.80 18.25 8.54
C VAL A 260 -40.16 18.98 8.52
N ASP A 261 -40.54 19.58 7.40
CA ASP A 261 -41.84 20.25 7.23
C ASP A 261 -43.01 19.26 7.43
N ALA A 262 -42.95 18.07 6.81
CA ALA A 262 -43.95 17.02 6.96
C ALA A 262 -44.13 16.55 8.42
N ILE A 263 -43.01 16.42 9.16
CA ILE A 263 -43.07 16.06 10.59
C ILE A 263 -43.62 17.20 11.44
N ASN A 264 -43.29 18.45 11.13
CA ASN A 264 -43.88 19.62 11.83
C ASN A 264 -45.38 19.71 11.62
N ASP A 265 -45.86 19.48 10.39
CA ASP A 265 -47.30 19.44 10.08
C ASP A 265 -48.02 18.31 10.82
N MET A 266 -47.39 17.13 10.94
CA MET A 266 -47.96 16.00 11.68
C MET A 266 -48.02 16.27 13.19
N SER A 267 -47.10 17.09 13.72
CA SER A 267 -47.05 17.45 15.15
C SER A 267 -48.12 18.48 15.54
N MET A 268 -48.65 19.21 14.57
CA MET A 268 -49.66 20.27 14.82
C MET A 268 -51.11 19.78 14.69
N LYS A 269 -51.33 18.61 14.13
CA LYS A 269 -52.64 17.95 14.01
C LYS A 269 -52.88 17.03 15.20
#